data_d0d4569a7ffcca80b5bfc78f2343da12
#
_entry.id   d0d4569a7ffcca80b5bfc78f2343da12
#
_cell.length_a   1.000
_cell.length_b   1.000
_cell.length_c   1.000
_cell.angle_alpha   90.00
_cell.angle_beta   90.00
_cell.angle_gamma   90.00
#
_symmetry.space_group_name_H-M   'P 1'
#
loop_
_entity.id
_entity.type
_entity.pdbx_description
1 polymer ?
#
loop_
_entity_poly.entity_id
_entity_poly.type
_entity_poly.pdbx_seq_one_letter_code
_entity_poly.pdbx_strand_id
1 'polypeptide(L)'
;MFCHRLLGYEAHKKSVDWLNFFLLRCLNILGTSFEFSNPFKIPDKGPLIIVSNHQSTYDIPPIIWYFRKHHPKFISKSSLGRGIPSVSYNLRYGGSVLINRKKSVLALQKIKDFGEKVQKNKWAAVIFPEGTRSKDGQPKKFFSKGLMTLFEQIPDATVIALCINNSWKLAQFQYFPIPIGIKVSLEVKSTFKLSEQEPVALFQKLEQLISGGVQKI
;
A
#
# COMPACT_ATOMS: atom_id res chain seq x y z
N MET A 1 19.54 8.67 -0.48
CA MET A 1 18.93 7.91 -1.61
C MET A 1 19.94 7.58 -2.74
N PHE A 2 21.04 8.24 -2.82
CA PHE A 2 22.20 7.80 -3.61
C PHE A 2 22.70 6.41 -3.20
N CYS A 3 22.38 5.98 -1.98
CA CYS A 3 22.81 4.70 -1.39
C CYS A 3 22.44 3.46 -2.22
N HIS A 4 21.37 3.50 -3.03
CA HIS A 4 20.99 2.34 -3.84
C HIS A 4 22.06 1.97 -4.89
N ARG A 5 22.66 2.97 -5.51
CA ARG A 5 23.71 2.75 -6.53
C ARG A 5 25.08 2.37 -5.93
N LEU A 6 25.37 2.89 -4.74
CA LEU A 6 26.70 2.75 -4.11
C LEU A 6 26.74 1.58 -3.11
N LEU A 7 25.67 1.31 -2.39
CA LEU A 7 25.63 0.37 -1.25
C LEU A 7 24.59 -0.75 -1.43
N GLY A 8 23.92 -0.82 -2.60
CA GLY A 8 22.98 -1.86 -2.95
C GLY A 8 21.56 -1.68 -2.38
N TYR A 9 20.71 -2.70 -2.65
CA TYR A 9 19.27 -2.67 -2.34
C TYR A 9 18.97 -2.54 -0.84
N GLU A 10 19.69 -3.26 0.02
CA GLU A 10 19.43 -3.25 1.47
C GLU A 10 19.68 -1.87 2.09
N ALA A 11 20.73 -1.17 1.65
CA ALA A 11 21.00 0.19 2.12
C ALA A 11 19.89 1.17 1.65
N HIS A 12 19.45 1.02 0.40
CA HIS A 12 18.30 1.79 -0.10
C HIS A 12 17.05 1.50 0.71
N LYS A 13 16.72 0.25 0.94
CA LYS A 13 15.56 -0.19 1.74
C LYS A 13 15.59 0.39 3.15
N LYS A 14 16.72 0.32 3.85
CA LYS A 14 16.88 0.93 5.18
C LYS A 14 16.66 2.45 5.14
N SER A 15 17.16 3.13 4.11
CA SER A 15 16.95 4.58 3.99
C SER A 15 15.47 4.93 3.75
N VAL A 16 14.71 4.08 3.05
CA VAL A 16 13.27 4.24 2.87
C VAL A 16 12.52 4.01 4.19
N ASP A 17 12.87 2.98 4.95
CA ASP A 17 12.27 2.71 6.24
C ASP A 17 12.46 3.89 7.21
N TRP A 18 13.70 4.41 7.32
CA TRP A 18 13.99 5.58 8.16
C TRP A 18 13.26 6.84 7.68
N LEU A 19 13.19 7.08 6.37
CA LEU A 19 12.43 8.21 5.83
C LEU A 19 10.98 8.15 6.29
N ASN A 20 10.33 6.98 6.14
CA ASN A 20 8.93 6.82 6.53
C ASN A 20 8.73 6.89 8.04
N PHE A 21 9.66 6.36 8.83
CA PHE A 21 9.66 6.55 10.29
C PHE A 21 9.68 8.03 10.67
N PHE A 22 10.59 8.82 10.11
CA PHE A 22 10.67 10.26 10.42
C PHE A 22 9.46 11.03 9.90
N LEU A 23 8.89 10.68 8.75
CA LEU A 23 7.63 11.28 8.28
C LEU A 23 6.50 11.07 9.29
N LEU A 24 6.38 9.87 9.86
CA LEU A 24 5.42 9.62 10.94
C LEU A 24 5.72 10.46 12.18
N ARG A 25 7.00 10.58 12.57
CA ARG A 25 7.39 11.44 13.72
C ARG A 25 7.06 12.91 13.49
N CYS A 26 7.28 13.44 12.27
CA CYS A 26 6.88 14.81 11.94
C CYS A 26 5.37 15.02 12.13
N LEU A 27 4.54 14.06 11.74
CA LEU A 27 3.09 14.15 11.95
C LEU A 27 2.71 14.02 13.44
N ASN A 28 3.48 13.24 14.23
CA ASN A 28 3.25 13.17 15.67
C ASN A 28 3.50 14.52 16.40
N ILE A 29 4.39 15.38 15.88
CA ILE A 29 4.59 16.74 16.43
C ILE A 29 3.30 17.56 16.31
N LEU A 30 2.48 17.30 15.28
CA LEU A 30 1.16 17.89 15.12
C LEU A 30 0.06 17.16 15.92
N GLY A 31 0.43 16.28 16.84
CA GLY A 31 -0.51 15.49 17.64
C GLY A 31 -1.21 14.37 16.84
N THR A 32 -0.83 14.11 15.58
CA THR A 32 -1.37 12.97 14.83
C THR A 32 -0.84 11.67 15.41
N SER A 33 -1.71 10.71 15.69
CA SER A 33 -1.33 9.35 16.09
C SER A 33 -1.62 8.34 15.01
N PHE A 34 -0.78 7.28 14.94
CA PHE A 34 -0.97 6.15 14.04
C PHE A 34 -1.09 4.88 14.88
N GLU A 35 -2.27 4.27 14.83
CA GLU A 35 -2.57 3.02 15.52
C GLU A 35 -2.56 1.87 14.51
N PHE A 36 -1.81 0.82 14.79
CA PHE A 36 -1.78 -0.40 13.98
C PHE A 36 -2.31 -1.57 14.80
N SER A 37 -3.40 -2.16 14.34
CA SER A 37 -4.00 -3.34 14.94
C SER A 37 -3.90 -4.54 13.98
N ASN A 38 -3.31 -5.61 14.48
CA ASN A 38 -3.19 -6.86 13.73
C ASN A 38 -3.44 -8.06 14.66
N PRO A 39 -4.70 -8.54 14.75
CA PRO A 39 -5.04 -9.70 15.55
C PRO A 39 -4.71 -11.03 14.85
N PHE A 40 -4.24 -10.99 13.60
CA PHE A 40 -3.99 -12.18 12.78
C PHE A 40 -2.50 -12.51 12.68
N LYS A 41 -2.18 -13.78 12.50
CA LYS A 41 -0.80 -14.22 12.26
C LYS A 41 -0.42 -13.96 10.80
N ILE A 42 0.48 -13.01 10.60
CA ILE A 42 1.11 -12.77 9.30
C ILE A 42 2.39 -13.61 9.24
N PRO A 43 2.63 -14.37 8.16
CA PRO A 43 3.87 -15.15 8.02
C PRO A 43 5.10 -14.23 8.05
N ASP A 44 6.15 -14.62 8.76
CA ASP A 44 7.41 -13.84 8.80
C ASP A 44 8.14 -13.81 7.45
N LYS A 45 7.90 -14.80 6.61
CA LYS A 45 8.50 -14.95 5.27
C LYS A 45 7.44 -15.37 4.26
N GLY A 46 7.62 -14.96 3.04
CA GLY A 46 6.73 -15.30 1.92
C GLY A 46 6.18 -14.05 1.23
N PRO A 47 5.65 -14.18 0.02
CA PRO A 47 5.03 -13.08 -0.67
C PRO A 47 3.72 -12.70 0.02
N LEU A 48 3.46 -11.40 0.12
CA LEU A 48 2.19 -10.86 0.60
C LEU A 48 1.49 -10.05 -0.49
N ILE A 49 0.16 -10.03 -0.45
CA ILE A 49 -0.66 -9.07 -1.17
C ILE A 49 -1.46 -8.28 -0.15
N ILE A 50 -1.10 -7.01 0.05
CA ILE A 50 -1.81 -6.10 0.95
C ILE A 50 -2.83 -5.33 0.14
N VAL A 51 -4.09 -5.60 0.39
CA VAL A 51 -5.24 -4.92 -0.23
C VAL A 51 -5.80 -3.92 0.76
N SER A 52 -5.90 -2.66 0.38
CA SER A 52 -6.37 -1.61 1.29
C SER A 52 -7.24 -0.59 0.57
N ASN A 53 -8.13 0.09 1.31
CA ASN A 53 -8.74 1.33 0.88
C ASN A 53 -7.68 2.46 0.82
N HIS A 54 -7.97 3.53 0.10
CA HIS A 54 -7.02 4.62 -0.12
C HIS A 54 -7.65 5.98 0.20
N GLN A 55 -7.17 6.63 1.24
CA GLN A 55 -7.73 7.88 1.72
C GLN A 55 -6.81 9.07 1.46
N SER A 56 -5.49 8.92 1.62
CA SER A 56 -4.55 10.02 1.44
C SER A 56 -3.14 9.54 1.03
N THR A 57 -2.23 10.47 0.75
CA THR A 57 -0.81 10.14 0.57
C THR A 57 -0.19 9.63 1.88
N TYR A 58 -0.77 10.01 3.02
CA TYR A 58 -0.31 9.58 4.34
C TYR A 58 -0.65 8.12 4.70
N ASP A 59 -1.33 7.38 3.81
CA ASP A 59 -1.51 5.92 3.94
C ASP A 59 -0.17 5.17 3.73
N ILE A 60 0.73 5.75 2.93
CA ILE A 60 1.95 5.09 2.48
C ILE A 60 3.00 4.91 3.59
N PRO A 61 3.36 5.97 4.36
CA PRO A 61 4.36 5.85 5.41
C PRO A 61 4.06 4.78 6.47
N PRO A 62 2.84 4.70 7.04
CA PRO A 62 2.54 3.67 8.02
C PRO A 62 2.54 2.26 7.42
N ILE A 63 2.05 2.05 6.19
CA ILE A 63 2.14 0.74 5.53
C ILE A 63 3.60 0.33 5.38
N ILE A 64 4.48 1.22 4.90
CA ILE A 64 5.92 0.92 4.78
C ILE A 64 6.51 0.58 6.14
N TRP A 65 6.20 1.33 7.16
CA TRP A 65 6.79 1.14 8.49
C TRP A 65 6.31 -0.13 9.18
N TYR A 66 5.02 -0.40 9.20
CA TYR A 66 4.46 -1.57 9.87
C TYR A 66 4.80 -2.87 9.15
N PHE A 67 4.80 -2.87 7.82
CA PHE A 67 5.14 -4.04 7.00
C PHE A 67 6.60 -4.05 6.50
N ARG A 68 7.51 -3.25 7.08
CA ARG A 68 8.90 -3.10 6.61
C ARG A 68 9.68 -4.41 6.48
N LYS A 69 9.36 -5.43 7.29
CA LYS A 69 9.98 -6.77 7.20
C LYS A 69 9.67 -7.47 5.87
N HIS A 70 8.55 -7.14 5.26
CA HIS A 70 8.06 -7.74 4.02
C HIS A 70 8.33 -6.90 2.78
N HIS A 71 9.17 -5.86 2.89
CA HIS A 71 9.56 -5.01 1.76
C HIS A 71 8.38 -4.52 0.91
N PRO A 72 7.41 -3.74 1.44
CA PRO A 72 6.22 -3.33 0.70
C PRO A 72 6.54 -2.53 -0.55
N LYS A 73 5.94 -2.92 -1.67
CA LYS A 73 6.07 -2.33 -3.01
C LYS A 73 4.69 -1.96 -3.53
N PHE A 74 4.57 -0.81 -4.14
CA PHE A 74 3.29 -0.21 -4.48
C PHE A 74 3.02 -0.20 -5.99
N ILE A 75 1.74 -0.41 -6.34
CA ILE A 75 1.24 -0.11 -7.68
C ILE A 75 0.81 1.36 -7.69
N SER A 76 1.61 2.21 -8.35
CA SER A 76 1.47 3.65 -8.29
C SER A 76 1.22 4.27 -9.66
N LYS A 77 0.57 5.46 -9.70
CA LYS A 77 0.36 6.22 -10.93
C LYS A 77 1.71 6.71 -11.49
N SER A 78 1.89 6.61 -12.81
CA SER A 78 3.13 6.99 -13.51
C SER A 78 3.56 8.44 -13.26
N SER A 79 2.61 9.37 -13.04
CA SER A 79 2.94 10.76 -12.73
C SER A 79 3.70 10.93 -11.41
N LEU A 80 3.57 10.01 -10.44
CA LEU A 80 4.30 10.04 -9.17
C LEU A 80 5.79 9.67 -9.32
N GLY A 81 6.17 9.14 -10.47
CA GLY A 81 7.59 8.93 -10.81
C GLY A 81 8.35 10.22 -11.10
N ARG A 82 7.69 11.39 -11.06
CA ARG A 82 8.28 12.72 -11.21
C ARG A 82 7.70 13.64 -10.13
N GLY A 83 8.46 14.59 -9.66
CA GLY A 83 8.03 15.54 -8.61
C GLY A 83 8.91 15.43 -7.38
N ILE A 84 8.40 14.92 -6.26
CA ILE A 84 9.15 14.85 -4.99
C ILE A 84 10.36 13.90 -5.15
N PRO A 85 11.60 14.40 -5.05
CA PRO A 85 12.80 13.61 -5.41
C PRO A 85 12.93 12.28 -4.67
N SER A 86 12.65 12.26 -3.36
CA SER A 86 12.72 11.06 -2.53
C SER A 86 11.70 9.99 -2.92
N VAL A 87 10.44 10.40 -3.12
CA VAL A 87 9.34 9.52 -3.51
C VAL A 87 9.55 9.00 -4.93
N SER A 88 9.85 9.90 -5.88
CA SER A 88 10.06 9.54 -7.28
C SER A 88 11.24 8.58 -7.45
N TYR A 89 12.33 8.78 -6.71
CA TYR A 89 13.48 7.89 -6.72
C TYR A 89 13.12 6.50 -6.19
N ASN A 90 12.45 6.43 -5.03
CA ASN A 90 12.01 5.15 -4.46
C ASN A 90 11.05 4.39 -5.38
N LEU A 91 10.08 5.08 -5.97
CA LEU A 91 9.12 4.45 -6.89
C LEU A 91 9.77 3.89 -8.16
N ARG A 92 10.86 4.52 -8.65
CA ARG A 92 11.57 4.04 -9.84
C ARG A 92 12.55 2.91 -9.54
N TYR A 93 13.26 2.99 -8.42
CA TYR A 93 14.41 2.13 -8.13
C TYR A 93 14.19 1.20 -6.93
N GLY A 94 13.15 1.42 -6.13
CA GLY A 94 12.83 0.64 -4.95
C GLY A 94 12.01 -0.63 -5.19
N GLY A 95 11.68 -0.95 -6.46
CA GLY A 95 10.92 -2.16 -6.80
C GLY A 95 9.40 -1.99 -6.93
N SER A 96 8.87 -0.77 -6.74
CA SER A 96 7.46 -0.45 -7.03
C SER A 96 7.19 -0.35 -8.53
N VAL A 97 5.91 -0.44 -8.94
CA VAL A 97 5.53 -0.33 -10.36
C VAL A 97 4.76 0.95 -10.64
N LEU A 98 5.14 1.61 -11.73
CA LEU A 98 4.51 2.84 -12.21
C LEU A 98 3.63 2.55 -13.43
N ILE A 99 2.30 2.72 -13.29
CA ILE A 99 1.32 2.42 -14.33
C ILE A 99 0.63 3.68 -14.86
N ASN A 100 0.29 3.64 -16.14
CA ASN A 100 -0.64 4.60 -16.74
C ASN A 100 -2.01 3.93 -16.89
N ARG A 101 -2.95 4.27 -16.04
CA ARG A 101 -4.29 3.65 -16.01
C ARG A 101 -5.11 3.89 -17.28
N LYS A 102 -4.78 4.92 -18.06
CA LYS A 102 -5.43 5.17 -19.37
C LYS A 102 -5.02 4.13 -20.43
N LYS A 103 -3.87 3.46 -20.26
CA LYS A 103 -3.35 2.42 -21.14
C LYS A 103 -3.51 1.06 -20.46
N SER A 104 -4.76 0.54 -20.42
CA SER A 104 -5.12 -0.62 -19.59
C SER A 104 -4.28 -1.87 -19.86
N VAL A 105 -4.07 -2.22 -21.14
CA VAL A 105 -3.27 -3.41 -21.52
C VAL A 105 -1.83 -3.30 -21.02
N LEU A 106 -1.17 -2.17 -21.28
CA LEU A 106 0.20 -1.93 -20.80
C LEU A 106 0.28 -1.87 -19.27
N ALA A 107 -0.77 -1.37 -18.62
CA ALA A 107 -0.83 -1.33 -17.16
C ALA A 107 -0.92 -2.74 -16.58
N LEU A 108 -1.74 -3.62 -17.15
CA LEU A 108 -1.86 -5.01 -16.71
C LEU A 108 -0.56 -5.79 -16.96
N GLN A 109 0.09 -5.60 -18.12
CA GLN A 109 1.39 -6.23 -18.36
C GLN A 109 2.43 -5.83 -17.32
N LYS A 110 2.50 -4.53 -16.97
CA LYS A 110 3.40 -4.06 -15.91
C LYS A 110 3.05 -4.62 -14.52
N ILE A 111 1.76 -4.83 -14.22
CA ILE A 111 1.32 -5.46 -12.97
C ILE A 111 1.73 -6.93 -12.97
N LYS A 112 1.65 -7.63 -14.11
CA LYS A 112 2.12 -8.99 -14.26
C LYS A 112 3.62 -9.10 -13.96
N ASP A 113 4.46 -8.32 -14.67
CA ASP A 113 5.92 -8.29 -14.46
C ASP A 113 6.29 -7.92 -13.01
N PHE A 114 5.49 -7.07 -12.38
CA PHE A 114 5.64 -6.69 -10.97
C PHE A 114 5.28 -7.85 -10.04
N GLY A 115 4.18 -8.57 -10.31
CA GLY A 115 3.76 -9.75 -9.54
C GLY A 115 4.83 -10.84 -9.54
N GLU A 116 5.41 -11.15 -10.72
CA GLU A 116 6.51 -12.10 -10.85
C GLU A 116 7.73 -11.71 -9.98
N LYS A 117 8.08 -10.41 -9.95
CA LYS A 117 9.16 -9.91 -9.10
C LYS A 117 8.82 -10.03 -7.61
N VAL A 118 7.58 -9.76 -7.21
CA VAL A 118 7.10 -9.91 -5.84
C VAL A 118 7.19 -11.37 -5.41
N GLN A 119 6.70 -12.29 -6.23
CA GLN A 119 6.77 -13.73 -6.00
C GLN A 119 8.22 -14.20 -5.82
N LYS A 120 9.09 -13.85 -6.76
CA LYS A 120 10.51 -14.23 -6.75
C LYS A 120 11.25 -13.73 -5.52
N ASN A 121 11.03 -12.47 -5.14
CA ASN A 121 11.76 -11.83 -4.03
C ASN A 121 11.05 -11.98 -2.68
N LYS A 122 9.87 -12.60 -2.63
CA LYS A 122 9.04 -12.76 -1.43
C LYS A 122 8.70 -11.41 -0.77
N TRP A 123 8.42 -10.40 -1.60
CA TRP A 123 8.03 -9.07 -1.15
C TRP A 123 6.53 -8.97 -0.85
N ALA A 124 6.09 -7.82 -0.34
CA ALA A 124 4.68 -7.47 -0.22
C ALA A 124 4.25 -6.55 -1.37
N ALA A 125 3.30 -7.00 -2.21
CA ALA A 125 2.60 -6.13 -3.15
C ALA A 125 1.51 -5.36 -2.42
N VAL A 126 1.50 -4.03 -2.52
CA VAL A 126 0.45 -3.18 -1.96
C VAL A 126 -0.41 -2.64 -3.09
N ILE A 127 -1.70 -2.89 -3.03
CA ILE A 127 -2.66 -2.41 -4.01
C ILE A 127 -3.83 -1.69 -3.33
N PHE A 128 -4.21 -0.55 -3.91
CA PHE A 128 -5.42 0.19 -3.59
C PHE A 128 -6.41 0.00 -4.73
N PRO A 129 -7.32 -0.99 -4.66
CA PRO A 129 -8.17 -1.35 -5.79
C PRO A 129 -9.20 -0.28 -6.17
N GLU A 130 -9.45 0.70 -5.31
CA GLU A 130 -10.24 1.91 -5.64
C GLU A 130 -9.63 2.73 -6.79
N GLY A 131 -8.34 2.57 -7.04
CA GLY A 131 -7.64 3.28 -8.10
C GLY A 131 -7.42 4.77 -7.86
N THR A 132 -8.05 5.38 -6.87
CA THR A 132 -7.91 6.80 -6.51
C THR A 132 -8.20 7.00 -5.04
N ARG A 133 -7.73 8.10 -4.46
CA ARG A 133 -7.98 8.45 -3.06
C ARG A 133 -9.42 8.88 -2.83
N SER A 134 -9.97 8.50 -1.69
CA SER A 134 -11.22 9.06 -1.16
C SER A 134 -10.93 10.44 -0.56
N LYS A 135 -11.82 11.41 -0.79
CA LYS A 135 -11.67 12.78 -0.24
C LYS A 135 -12.41 12.97 1.08
N ASP A 136 -13.37 12.11 1.34
CA ASP A 136 -14.30 12.12 2.47
C ASP A 136 -14.16 10.89 3.37
N GLY A 137 -13.19 10.04 3.10
CA GLY A 137 -12.98 8.80 3.83
C GLY A 137 -13.86 7.64 3.39
N GLN A 138 -14.91 7.87 2.61
CA GLN A 138 -15.79 6.80 2.17
C GLN A 138 -15.12 5.91 1.12
N PRO A 139 -15.23 4.58 1.23
CA PRO A 139 -14.63 3.66 0.29
C PRO A 139 -15.32 3.77 -1.08
N LYS A 140 -14.53 3.61 -2.14
CA LYS A 140 -15.02 3.52 -3.51
C LYS A 140 -15.06 2.08 -3.97
N LYS A 141 -15.84 1.82 -5.02
CA LYS A 141 -15.90 0.50 -5.66
C LYS A 141 -14.51 0.03 -6.07
N PHE A 142 -14.23 -1.23 -5.83
CA PHE A 142 -12.98 -1.87 -6.19
C PHE A 142 -12.94 -2.27 -7.67
N PHE A 143 -11.80 -2.07 -8.31
CA PHE A 143 -11.51 -2.57 -9.64
C PHE A 143 -10.77 -3.91 -9.55
N SER A 144 -11.35 -4.96 -10.13
CA SER A 144 -10.87 -6.33 -9.99
C SER A 144 -9.60 -6.64 -10.79
N LYS A 145 -9.47 -6.11 -12.01
CA LYS A 145 -8.44 -6.54 -12.98
C LYS A 145 -7.02 -6.55 -12.43
N GLY A 146 -6.60 -5.48 -11.76
CA GLY A 146 -5.24 -5.41 -11.20
C GLY A 146 -5.00 -6.39 -10.07
N LEU A 147 -5.99 -6.62 -9.21
CA LEU A 147 -5.89 -7.57 -8.11
C LEU A 147 -5.92 -9.02 -8.61
N MET A 148 -6.78 -9.32 -9.59
CA MET A 148 -6.80 -10.64 -10.24
C MET A 148 -5.47 -10.97 -10.89
N THR A 149 -4.86 -10.02 -11.61
CA THR A 149 -3.51 -10.20 -12.17
C THR A 149 -2.47 -10.50 -11.09
N LEU A 150 -2.55 -9.85 -9.91
CA LEU A 150 -1.65 -10.19 -8.79
C LEU A 150 -1.91 -11.60 -8.25
N PHE A 151 -3.16 -12.02 -8.14
CA PHE A 151 -3.51 -13.38 -7.69
C PHE A 151 -2.92 -14.44 -8.62
N GLU A 152 -3.00 -14.22 -9.93
CA GLU A 152 -2.39 -15.14 -10.91
C GLU A 152 -0.87 -15.20 -10.82
N GLN A 153 -0.21 -14.06 -10.54
CA GLN A 153 1.26 -13.98 -10.55
C GLN A 153 1.91 -14.31 -9.20
N ILE A 154 1.14 -14.31 -8.12
CA ILE A 154 1.66 -14.52 -6.76
C ILE A 154 0.83 -15.62 -6.06
N PRO A 155 0.78 -16.86 -6.61
CA PRO A 155 -0.12 -17.91 -6.11
C PRO A 155 0.15 -18.33 -4.67
N ASP A 156 1.40 -18.19 -4.20
CA ASP A 156 1.80 -18.53 -2.83
C ASP A 156 1.57 -17.40 -1.82
N ALA A 157 0.89 -16.32 -2.24
CA ALA A 157 0.72 -15.16 -1.38
C ALA A 157 -0.22 -15.40 -0.19
N THR A 158 0.12 -14.80 0.93
CA THR A 158 -0.87 -14.46 1.95
C THR A 158 -1.48 -13.11 1.62
N VAL A 159 -2.80 -13.07 1.44
CA VAL A 159 -3.56 -11.85 1.14
C VAL A 159 -4.02 -11.22 2.46
N ILE A 160 -3.76 -9.94 2.63
CA ILE A 160 -4.09 -9.16 3.84
C ILE A 160 -5.15 -8.13 3.48
N ALA A 161 -6.29 -8.18 4.13
CA ALA A 161 -7.30 -7.14 4.09
C ALA A 161 -6.95 -6.06 5.12
N LEU A 162 -6.48 -4.90 4.66
CA LEU A 162 -6.07 -3.77 5.51
C LEU A 162 -7.08 -2.63 5.36
N CYS A 163 -7.68 -2.22 6.47
CA CYS A 163 -8.58 -1.07 6.52
C CYS A 163 -7.86 0.13 7.14
N ILE A 164 -7.95 1.29 6.47
CA ILE A 164 -7.37 2.56 6.93
C ILE A 164 -8.49 3.53 7.22
N ASN A 165 -8.46 4.17 8.39
CA ASN A 165 -9.43 5.16 8.80
C ASN A 165 -8.78 6.50 9.14
N ASN A 166 -9.51 7.57 8.86
CA ASN A 166 -9.20 8.98 9.21
C ASN A 166 -7.98 9.60 8.51
N SER A 167 -7.22 8.90 7.69
CA SER A 167 -6.05 9.50 7.02
C SER A 167 -6.45 10.57 5.99
N TRP A 168 -7.68 10.53 5.44
CA TRP A 168 -8.23 11.56 4.56
C TRP A 168 -8.29 12.94 5.25
N LYS A 169 -8.50 12.97 6.57
CA LYS A 169 -8.52 14.21 7.36
C LYS A 169 -7.21 14.99 7.25
N LEU A 170 -6.08 14.29 7.14
CA LEU A 170 -4.76 14.93 6.93
C LEU A 170 -4.62 15.61 5.54
N ALA A 171 -5.52 15.30 4.60
CA ALA A 171 -5.53 15.87 3.27
C ALA A 171 -6.71 16.84 3.04
N GLN A 172 -7.53 17.11 4.05
CA GLN A 172 -8.80 17.82 3.97
C GLN A 172 -8.66 19.22 3.35
N PHE A 173 -7.55 19.93 3.66
CA PHE A 173 -7.26 21.27 3.12
C PHE A 173 -6.18 21.22 2.01
N GLN A 174 -6.26 20.24 1.11
CA GLN A 174 -5.25 20.02 0.07
C GLN A 174 -3.82 19.88 0.64
N TYR A 175 -3.71 19.24 1.82
CA TYR A 175 -2.49 19.01 2.60
C TYR A 175 -1.92 20.25 3.31
N PHE A 176 -2.56 21.40 3.27
CA PHE A 176 -2.13 22.57 4.04
C PHE A 176 -3.31 23.52 4.36
N PRO A 177 -3.49 23.96 5.64
CA PRO A 177 -2.76 23.46 6.81
C PRO A 177 -3.13 22.00 7.14
N ILE A 178 -2.19 21.28 7.76
CA ILE A 178 -2.49 19.93 8.24
C ILE A 178 -3.26 20.03 9.56
N PRO A 179 -4.43 19.37 9.69
CA PRO A 179 -5.20 19.36 10.93
C PRO A 179 -4.41 18.73 12.09
N ILE A 180 -4.61 19.25 13.30
CA ILE A 180 -3.94 18.81 14.52
C ILE A 180 -4.72 17.69 15.18
N GLY A 181 -4.03 16.74 15.83
CA GLY A 181 -4.65 15.74 16.71
C GLY A 181 -5.41 14.62 16.00
N ILE A 182 -5.13 14.37 14.73
CA ILE A 182 -5.80 13.32 13.97
C ILE A 182 -5.35 11.93 14.43
N LYS A 183 -6.31 11.05 14.73
CA LYS A 183 -6.07 9.63 15.03
C LYS A 183 -6.29 8.80 13.77
N VAL A 184 -5.22 8.32 13.15
CA VAL A 184 -5.25 7.44 11.97
C VAL A 184 -5.13 6.00 12.45
N SER A 185 -6.05 5.12 12.04
CA SER A 185 -5.95 3.70 12.35
C SER A 185 -5.71 2.87 11.08
N LEU A 186 -4.88 1.85 11.23
CA LEU A 186 -4.64 0.79 10.26
C LEU A 186 -5.00 -0.53 10.95
N GLU A 187 -5.99 -1.23 10.42
CA GLU A 187 -6.48 -2.46 11.02
C GLU A 187 -6.46 -3.60 10.00
N VAL A 188 -5.78 -4.68 10.34
CA VAL A 188 -5.86 -5.93 9.57
C VAL A 188 -7.21 -6.58 9.88
N LYS A 189 -8.11 -6.62 8.91
CA LYS A 189 -9.45 -7.20 9.06
C LYS A 189 -9.47 -8.71 8.87
N SER A 190 -8.56 -9.24 8.06
CA SER A 190 -8.41 -10.69 7.87
C SER A 190 -7.13 -11.00 7.09
N THR A 191 -6.71 -12.25 7.13
CA THR A 191 -5.63 -12.81 6.31
C THR A 191 -6.11 -14.09 5.64
N PHE A 192 -5.70 -14.31 4.38
CA PHE A 192 -6.10 -15.47 3.59
C PHE A 192 -4.87 -16.05 2.90
N LYS A 193 -4.71 -17.37 2.90
CA LYS A 193 -3.78 -18.02 1.99
C LYS A 193 -4.45 -18.10 0.62
N LEU A 194 -3.84 -17.51 -0.39
CA LEU A 194 -4.43 -17.41 -1.72
C LEU A 194 -4.71 -18.78 -2.34
N SER A 195 -3.82 -19.75 -2.14
CA SER A 195 -3.96 -21.12 -2.63
C SER A 195 -5.21 -21.87 -2.08
N GLU A 196 -5.80 -21.39 -1.01
CA GLU A 196 -6.99 -21.98 -0.38
C GLU A 196 -8.28 -21.22 -0.74
N GLN A 197 -8.21 -20.24 -1.62
CA GLN A 197 -9.33 -19.35 -1.94
C GLN A 197 -9.71 -19.39 -3.43
N GLU A 198 -10.99 -19.26 -3.70
CA GLU A 198 -11.47 -18.97 -5.04
C GLU A 198 -11.28 -17.44 -5.31
N PRO A 199 -10.56 -17.03 -6.39
CA PRO A 199 -10.16 -15.64 -6.60
C PRO A 199 -11.30 -14.62 -6.65
N VAL A 200 -12.43 -14.96 -7.30
CA VAL A 200 -13.58 -14.04 -7.43
C VAL A 200 -14.29 -13.87 -6.08
N ALA A 201 -14.51 -14.96 -5.36
CA ALA A 201 -15.11 -14.93 -4.04
C ALA A 201 -14.21 -14.17 -3.04
N LEU A 202 -12.89 -14.38 -3.10
CA LEU A 202 -11.93 -13.64 -2.29
C LEU A 202 -11.98 -12.14 -2.58
N PHE A 203 -12.05 -11.75 -3.86
CA PHE A 203 -12.17 -10.34 -4.25
C PHE A 203 -13.40 -9.67 -3.60
N GLN A 204 -14.57 -10.31 -3.71
CA GLN A 204 -15.82 -9.80 -3.12
C GLN A 204 -15.72 -9.69 -1.60
N LYS A 205 -15.13 -10.70 -0.95
CA LYS A 205 -14.93 -10.71 0.50
C LYS A 205 -13.97 -9.61 0.96
N LEU A 206 -12.90 -9.34 0.21
CA LEU A 206 -11.97 -8.25 0.48
C LEU A 206 -12.66 -6.89 0.37
N GLU A 207 -13.47 -6.67 -0.67
CA GLU A 207 -14.23 -5.43 -0.84
C GLU A 207 -15.21 -5.22 0.33
N GLN A 208 -15.95 -6.25 0.73
CA GLN A 208 -16.88 -6.19 1.86
C GLN A 208 -16.17 -5.90 3.19
N LEU A 209 -15.08 -6.62 3.49
CA LEU A 209 -14.34 -6.46 4.75
C LEU A 209 -13.71 -5.08 4.88
N ILE A 210 -13.12 -4.59 3.81
CA ILE A 210 -12.42 -3.29 3.82
C ILE A 210 -13.44 -2.15 3.82
N SER A 211 -14.47 -2.21 2.97
CA SER A 211 -15.50 -1.17 2.92
C SER A 211 -16.35 -1.13 4.18
N GLY A 212 -16.70 -2.29 4.75
CA GLY A 212 -17.44 -2.40 6.00
C GLY A 212 -16.61 -2.01 7.23
N GLY A 213 -15.28 -2.05 7.14
CA GLY A 213 -14.38 -1.64 8.22
C GLY A 213 -14.11 -0.13 8.26
N VAL A 214 -14.50 0.62 7.24
CA VAL A 214 -14.36 2.07 7.23
C VAL A 214 -15.42 2.70 8.13
N GLN A 215 -14.98 3.55 9.05
CA GLN A 215 -15.86 4.28 9.95
C GLN A 215 -16.75 5.23 9.14
N LYS A 216 -18.06 5.10 9.34
CA LYS A 216 -19.02 6.06 8.80
C LYS A 216 -18.86 7.39 9.53
N ILE A 217 -18.90 8.47 8.79
CA ILE A 217 -18.84 9.84 9.32
C ILE A 217 -20.21 10.21 9.89
#